data_7fedfee7a926117b60f63650090d4ddf
#
_entry.id   7fedfee7a926117b60f63650090d4ddf
#
_cell.length_a   1.000
_cell.length_b   1.000
_cell.length_c   1.000
_cell.angle_alpha   90.00
_cell.angle_beta   90.00
_cell.angle_gamma   90.00
#
_symmetry.space_group_name_H-M   'P 1'
#
loop_
_entity.id
_entity.type
_entity.pdbx_description
1 polymer ?
#
loop_
_entity_poly.entity_id
_entity_poly.type
_entity_poly.pdbx_seq_one_letter_code
_entity_poly.pdbx_strand_id
1 'polypeptide(L)'
;MIEIITSFDKRYYDLIGKDCVSSFLELWDPQFTFTCYTEGFQLEPHERIKQIDFDHKVDPAYTRLQADTEYGVQVKKFSKKAFSFIHAMYHSTADWILWLDADVVTIKSPPAHVILDCMRSEDLAMYMGVTYTQDKSGNPGSWLVPETGVFAVNTQHEKFDAFRNEYRRRYVERDHADLRRFYDNDVFGAAINLADAPVYDLCEGFAKPYKTPLPHTVLGEYLIHYKAKHSKAEYQADQ
;
A
#
# COMPACT_ATOMS: atom_id res chain seq x y z
N MET A 1 4.42 16.50 -7.71
CA MET A 1 3.93 16.50 -6.30
C MET A 1 3.65 15.06 -5.86
N ILE A 2 3.91 14.71 -4.58
CA ILE A 2 3.62 13.35 -4.05
C ILE A 2 2.59 13.50 -2.93
N GLU A 3 1.53 12.70 -2.96
CA GLU A 3 0.61 12.50 -1.83
C GLU A 3 0.92 11.16 -1.17
N ILE A 4 1.31 11.18 0.10
CA ILE A 4 1.57 9.98 0.88
C ILE A 4 0.28 9.61 1.62
N ILE A 5 -0.12 8.35 1.56
CA ILE A 5 -1.39 7.92 2.13
C ILE A 5 -1.27 6.65 2.98
N THR A 6 -2.15 6.52 3.95
CA THR A 6 -2.32 5.31 4.78
C THR A 6 -3.77 5.17 5.24
N SER A 7 -4.12 4.01 5.83
CA SER A 7 -5.43 3.84 6.48
C SER A 7 -5.34 3.00 7.75
N PHE A 8 -6.16 3.32 8.74
CA PHE A 8 -6.26 2.56 9.98
C PHE A 8 -7.59 2.82 10.70
N ASP A 9 -8.09 1.82 11.43
CA ASP A 9 -9.10 2.00 12.45
C ASP A 9 -8.46 2.43 13.78
N LYS A 10 -9.29 2.81 14.76
CA LYS A 10 -8.82 3.27 16.09
C LYS A 10 -7.92 2.24 16.78
N ARG A 11 -8.30 0.96 16.71
CA ARG A 11 -7.56 -0.12 17.35
C ARG A 11 -6.16 -0.27 16.74
N TYR A 12 -6.09 -0.28 15.41
CA TYR A 12 -4.81 -0.44 14.71
C TYR A 12 -3.92 0.81 14.87
N TYR A 13 -4.56 1.99 14.92
CA TYR A 13 -3.86 3.23 15.24
C TYR A 13 -3.20 3.19 16.63
N ASP A 14 -3.95 2.79 17.67
CA ASP A 14 -3.41 2.70 19.03
C ASP A 14 -2.29 1.65 19.16
N LEU A 15 -2.34 0.63 18.32
CA LEU A 15 -1.39 -0.47 18.36
C LEU A 15 -0.06 -0.11 17.71
N ILE A 16 -0.07 0.45 16.52
CA ILE A 16 1.12 0.73 15.71
C ILE A 16 0.99 2.00 14.85
N GLY A 17 -0.23 2.34 14.39
CA GLY A 17 -0.43 3.44 13.44
C GLY A 17 0.03 4.79 13.96
N LYS A 18 -0.01 5.03 15.28
CA LYS A 18 0.55 6.26 15.87
C LYS A 18 2.06 6.37 15.71
N ASP A 19 2.79 5.24 15.71
CA ASP A 19 4.24 5.25 15.48
C ASP A 19 4.54 5.57 14.00
N CYS A 20 3.70 5.07 13.07
CA CYS A 20 3.77 5.45 11.66
C CYS A 20 3.58 6.96 11.49
N VAL A 21 2.51 7.52 12.06
CA VAL A 21 2.19 8.96 11.94
C VAL A 21 3.24 9.83 12.63
N SER A 22 3.63 9.51 13.86
CA SER A 22 4.62 10.31 14.61
C SER A 22 5.99 10.29 13.95
N SER A 23 6.46 9.13 13.49
CA SER A 23 7.74 9.02 12.79
C SER A 23 7.74 9.73 11.44
N PHE A 24 6.58 9.76 10.75
CA PHE A 24 6.43 10.59 9.55
C PHE A 24 6.58 12.08 9.89
N LEU A 25 5.89 12.56 10.89
CA LEU A 25 5.93 13.97 11.29
C LEU A 25 7.31 14.42 11.75
N GLU A 26 8.04 13.54 12.44
CA GLU A 26 9.36 13.79 12.99
C GLU A 26 10.48 13.73 11.94
N LEU A 27 10.43 12.77 11.02
CA LEU A 27 11.59 12.40 10.22
C LEU A 27 11.47 12.72 8.73
N TRP A 28 10.26 12.92 8.20
CA TRP A 28 10.11 13.26 6.78
C TRP A 28 10.26 14.75 6.51
N ASP A 29 10.83 15.07 5.34
CA ASP A 29 10.96 16.44 4.89
C ASP A 29 9.60 17.17 4.97
N PRO A 30 9.56 18.42 5.48
CA PRO A 30 8.33 19.20 5.64
C PRO A 30 7.51 19.42 4.37
N GLN A 31 8.11 19.27 3.19
CA GLN A 31 7.39 19.38 1.92
C GLN A 31 6.37 18.25 1.70
N PHE A 32 6.51 17.11 2.40
CA PHE A 32 5.59 16.00 2.27
C PHE A 32 4.41 16.14 3.23
N THR A 33 3.23 15.82 2.72
CA THR A 33 1.98 15.74 3.48
C THR A 33 1.50 14.30 3.55
N PHE A 34 0.77 13.96 4.62
CA PHE A 34 0.29 12.61 4.87
C PHE A 34 -1.23 12.59 4.96
N THR A 35 -1.88 11.93 4.02
CA THR A 35 -3.32 11.73 4.04
C THR A 35 -3.65 10.43 4.78
N CYS A 36 -4.31 10.55 5.93
CA CYS A 36 -4.69 9.45 6.78
C CYS A 36 -6.20 9.16 6.64
N TYR A 37 -6.53 7.98 6.13
CA TYR A 37 -7.91 7.48 6.13
C TYR A 37 -8.20 6.82 7.47
N THR A 38 -9.09 7.41 8.26
CA THR A 38 -9.40 6.95 9.62
C THR A 38 -10.82 6.42 9.71
N GLU A 39 -11.01 5.36 10.48
CA GLU A 39 -12.31 4.75 10.71
C GLU A 39 -12.69 4.91 12.19
N GLY A 40 -13.75 5.70 12.46
CA GLY A 40 -14.37 5.83 13.77
C GLY A 40 -13.61 6.68 14.80
N PHE A 41 -12.63 7.50 14.39
CA PHE A 41 -11.92 8.41 15.29
C PHE A 41 -11.24 9.57 14.56
N GLN A 42 -10.82 10.57 15.34
CA GLN A 42 -10.10 11.73 14.83
C GLN A 42 -8.66 11.73 15.32
N LEU A 43 -7.73 12.12 14.44
CA LEU A 43 -6.34 12.40 14.78
C LEU A 43 -6.22 13.79 15.40
N GLU A 44 -5.16 14.00 16.17
CA GLU A 44 -4.79 15.35 16.57
C GLU A 44 -4.48 16.20 15.32
N PRO A 45 -5.04 17.41 15.22
CA PRO A 45 -4.82 18.28 14.07
C PRO A 45 -3.35 18.62 13.88
N HIS A 46 -2.85 18.50 12.65
CA HIS A 46 -1.50 18.89 12.28
C HIS A 46 -1.48 19.37 10.83
N GLU A 47 -0.74 20.44 10.53
CA GLU A 47 -0.71 21.07 9.20
C GLU A 47 -0.27 20.12 8.06
N ARG A 48 0.56 19.13 8.38
CA ARG A 48 1.04 18.12 7.42
C ARG A 48 0.15 16.89 7.35
N ILE A 49 -0.90 16.79 8.17
CA ILE A 49 -1.84 15.67 8.19
C ILE A 49 -3.18 16.10 7.61
N LYS A 50 -3.57 15.47 6.52
CA LYS A 50 -4.93 15.54 5.99
C LYS A 50 -5.67 14.28 6.43
N GLN A 51 -6.68 14.45 7.26
CA GLN A 51 -7.53 13.32 7.66
C GLN A 51 -8.75 13.22 6.75
N ILE A 52 -9.06 12.01 6.34
CA ILE A 52 -10.28 11.64 5.63
C ILE A 52 -11.03 10.61 6.45
N ASP A 53 -12.27 10.93 6.84
CA ASP A 53 -13.16 10.00 7.50
C ASP A 53 -13.56 8.90 6.50
N PHE A 54 -13.14 7.69 6.77
CA PHE A 54 -13.36 6.55 5.89
C PHE A 54 -14.83 6.19 5.79
N ASP A 55 -15.59 6.27 6.88
CA ASP A 55 -16.99 5.85 6.95
C ASP A 55 -17.94 6.66 6.04
N HIS A 56 -17.58 7.92 5.77
CA HIS A 56 -18.42 8.84 5.01
C HIS A 56 -17.95 9.09 3.57
N LYS A 57 -16.75 8.66 3.21
CA LYS A 57 -16.09 9.01 1.95
C LYS A 57 -15.84 7.85 1.02
N VAL A 58 -16.08 6.63 1.47
CA VAL A 58 -15.78 5.46 0.67
C VAL A 58 -16.88 5.13 -0.35
N ASP A 59 -16.47 4.40 -1.38
CA ASP A 59 -17.35 3.85 -2.39
C ASP A 59 -18.43 2.94 -1.76
N PRO A 60 -19.71 3.04 -2.12
CA PRO A 60 -20.76 2.15 -1.64
C PRO A 60 -20.46 0.65 -1.81
N ALA A 61 -19.59 0.29 -2.76
CA ALA A 61 -19.12 -1.07 -2.93
C ALA A 61 -18.35 -1.60 -1.70
N TYR A 62 -17.66 -0.73 -0.96
CA TYR A 62 -17.01 -1.11 0.29
C TYR A 62 -18.02 -1.65 1.31
N THR A 63 -19.10 -0.90 1.56
CA THR A 63 -20.14 -1.33 2.51
C THR A 63 -20.76 -2.67 2.11
N ARG A 64 -21.02 -2.87 0.81
CA ARG A 64 -21.52 -4.16 0.31
C ARG A 64 -20.54 -5.30 0.54
N LEU A 65 -19.25 -5.06 0.31
CA LEU A 65 -18.20 -6.08 0.52
C LEU A 65 -18.04 -6.41 2.01
N GLN A 66 -18.14 -5.41 2.91
CA GLN A 66 -18.08 -5.63 4.35
C GLN A 66 -19.27 -6.45 4.87
N ALA A 67 -20.46 -6.24 4.31
CA ALA A 67 -21.68 -6.97 4.68
C ALA A 67 -21.72 -8.40 4.11
N ASP A 68 -20.91 -8.72 3.12
CA ASP A 68 -20.93 -10.02 2.45
C ASP A 68 -20.37 -11.12 3.34
N THR A 69 -21.13 -12.23 3.46
CA THR A 69 -20.75 -13.40 4.26
C THR A 69 -19.86 -14.40 3.54
N GLU A 70 -19.75 -14.30 2.21
CA GLU A 70 -18.90 -15.20 1.40
C GLU A 70 -17.42 -14.89 1.60
N TYR A 71 -17.06 -13.63 2.00
CA TYR A 71 -15.68 -13.23 2.18
C TYR A 71 -15.22 -13.39 3.63
N GLY A 72 -14.05 -14.02 3.76
CA GLY A 72 -13.37 -14.15 5.04
C GLY A 72 -12.82 -12.82 5.57
N VAL A 73 -12.45 -12.82 6.86
CA VAL A 73 -11.93 -11.66 7.60
C VAL A 73 -10.78 -10.95 6.88
N GLN A 74 -9.91 -11.71 6.21
CA GLN A 74 -8.75 -11.14 5.52
C GLN A 74 -9.14 -10.26 4.32
N VAL A 75 -10.10 -10.72 3.50
CA VAL A 75 -10.59 -9.92 2.36
C VAL A 75 -11.20 -8.61 2.85
N LYS A 76 -12.01 -8.68 3.91
CA LYS A 76 -12.63 -7.50 4.54
C LYS A 76 -11.57 -6.54 5.11
N LYS A 77 -10.53 -7.08 5.74
CA LYS A 77 -9.41 -6.28 6.26
C LYS A 77 -8.68 -5.54 5.13
N PHE A 78 -8.27 -6.25 4.09
CA PHE A 78 -7.52 -5.66 2.98
C PHE A 78 -8.36 -4.72 2.11
N SER A 79 -9.68 -4.89 2.08
CA SER A 79 -10.55 -3.97 1.34
C SER A 79 -10.54 -2.54 1.90
N LYS A 80 -10.27 -2.35 3.21
CA LYS A 80 -10.10 -1.00 3.79
C LYS A 80 -8.97 -0.24 3.10
N LYS A 81 -7.82 -0.87 2.98
CA LYS A 81 -6.67 -0.33 2.22
C LYS A 81 -7.05 -0.04 0.78
N ALA A 82 -7.65 -1.04 0.11
CA ALA A 82 -8.01 -0.94 -1.29
C ALA A 82 -8.95 0.23 -1.58
N PHE A 83 -10.01 0.40 -0.78
CA PHE A 83 -10.96 1.50 -1.00
C PHE A 83 -10.40 2.86 -0.60
N SER A 84 -9.49 2.94 0.39
CA SER A 84 -8.74 4.17 0.66
C SER A 84 -7.87 4.57 -0.54
N PHE A 85 -7.17 3.60 -1.11
CA PHE A 85 -6.33 3.81 -2.29
C PHE A 85 -7.17 4.16 -3.54
N ILE A 86 -8.32 3.48 -3.76
CA ILE A 86 -9.28 3.84 -4.81
C ILE A 86 -9.73 5.29 -4.64
N HIS A 87 -10.14 5.68 -3.44
CA HIS A 87 -10.56 7.07 -3.18
C HIS A 87 -9.43 8.06 -3.52
N ALA A 88 -8.20 7.78 -3.10
CA ALA A 88 -7.04 8.62 -3.43
C ALA A 88 -6.84 8.73 -4.95
N MET A 89 -6.89 7.63 -5.69
CA MET A 89 -6.73 7.63 -7.15
C MET A 89 -7.78 8.46 -7.91
N TYR A 90 -8.96 8.67 -7.33
CA TYR A 90 -10.02 9.49 -7.95
C TYR A 90 -10.02 10.95 -7.50
N HIS A 91 -9.39 11.28 -6.38
CA HIS A 91 -9.51 12.60 -5.75
C HIS A 91 -8.18 13.33 -5.52
N SER A 92 -7.05 12.63 -5.64
CA SER A 92 -5.74 13.26 -5.56
C SER A 92 -5.44 14.11 -6.79
N THR A 93 -4.74 15.21 -6.57
CA THR A 93 -4.16 16.06 -7.62
C THR A 93 -2.64 15.93 -7.69
N ALA A 94 -2.07 15.01 -6.92
CA ALA A 94 -0.63 14.73 -6.93
C ALA A 94 -0.23 13.93 -8.18
N ASP A 95 1.01 14.08 -8.63
CA ASP A 95 1.55 13.31 -9.75
C ASP A 95 1.82 11.85 -9.36
N TRP A 96 2.09 11.62 -8.06
CA TRP A 96 2.30 10.31 -7.48
C TRP A 96 1.52 10.13 -6.19
N ILE A 97 0.94 8.94 -6.03
CA ILE A 97 0.33 8.50 -4.78
C ILE A 97 1.22 7.41 -4.19
N LEU A 98 1.83 7.68 -3.03
CA LEU A 98 2.66 6.74 -2.28
C LEU A 98 1.85 6.15 -1.12
N TRP A 99 1.65 4.85 -1.14
CA TRP A 99 1.05 4.11 -0.04
C TRP A 99 2.10 3.68 0.97
N LEU A 100 1.80 3.89 2.25
CA LEU A 100 2.50 3.28 3.38
C LEU A 100 1.49 2.50 4.21
N ASP A 101 1.73 1.19 4.45
CA ASP A 101 0.93 0.46 5.44
C ASP A 101 1.08 1.11 6.83
N ALA A 102 0.03 1.06 7.64
CA ALA A 102 0.02 1.69 8.96
C ALA A 102 1.05 1.10 9.96
N ASP A 103 1.65 -0.03 9.63
CA ASP A 103 2.76 -0.65 10.34
C ASP A 103 4.14 -0.46 9.67
N VAL A 104 4.22 0.50 8.74
CA VAL A 104 5.49 1.02 8.23
C VAL A 104 5.90 2.22 9.07
N VAL A 105 7.02 2.10 9.77
CA VAL A 105 7.57 3.13 10.66
C VAL A 105 8.88 3.67 10.09
N THR A 106 9.04 4.97 10.11
CA THR A 106 10.28 5.63 9.69
C THR A 106 11.28 5.58 10.83
N ILE A 107 12.49 5.09 10.56
CA ILE A 107 13.55 4.94 11.58
C ILE A 107 14.71 5.92 11.38
N LYS A 108 14.78 6.54 10.22
CA LYS A 108 15.81 7.52 9.84
C LYS A 108 15.19 8.47 8.82
N SER A 109 15.54 9.75 8.88
CA SER A 109 15.05 10.73 7.93
C SER A 109 15.42 10.36 6.47
N PRO A 110 14.44 10.04 5.62
CA PRO A 110 14.71 9.78 4.21
C PRO A 110 14.98 11.09 3.49
N PRO A 111 16.14 11.27 2.86
CA PRO A 111 16.35 12.43 2.00
C PRO A 111 15.28 12.49 0.91
N ALA A 112 14.76 13.69 0.63
CA ALA A 112 13.67 13.85 -0.34
C ALA A 112 14.01 13.24 -1.71
N HIS A 113 15.27 13.37 -2.17
CA HIS A 113 15.70 12.80 -3.45
C HIS A 113 15.61 11.26 -3.47
N VAL A 114 15.86 10.57 -2.35
CA VAL A 114 15.73 9.09 -2.29
C VAL A 114 14.29 8.65 -2.57
N ILE A 115 13.33 9.39 -2.03
CA ILE A 115 11.91 9.12 -2.29
C ILE A 115 11.55 9.44 -3.74
N LEU A 116 12.03 10.59 -4.25
CA LEU A 116 11.77 11.03 -5.63
C LEU A 116 12.40 10.12 -6.67
N ASP A 117 13.62 9.64 -6.43
CA ASP A 117 14.35 8.75 -7.35
C ASP A 117 13.70 7.36 -7.48
N CYS A 118 12.88 6.97 -6.50
CA CYS A 118 12.05 5.76 -6.61
C CYS A 118 10.81 5.93 -7.51
N MET A 119 10.46 7.17 -7.90
CA MET A 119 9.25 7.53 -8.66
C MET A 119 9.63 8.03 -10.04
N ARG A 120 9.93 7.09 -10.94
CA ARG A 120 10.40 7.39 -12.29
C ARG A 120 9.22 7.76 -13.19
N SER A 121 9.35 8.85 -13.93
CA SER A 121 8.26 9.40 -14.76
C SER A 121 7.76 8.44 -15.83
N GLU A 122 8.62 7.55 -16.32
CA GLU A 122 8.31 6.54 -17.32
C GLU A 122 7.57 5.32 -16.78
N ASP A 123 7.53 5.14 -15.46
CA ASP A 123 6.89 3.99 -14.83
C ASP A 123 5.46 4.33 -14.35
N LEU A 124 4.54 3.39 -14.53
CA LEU A 124 3.18 3.47 -13.97
C LEU A 124 3.19 3.29 -12.46
N ALA A 125 4.04 2.41 -11.96
CA ALA A 125 4.08 2.10 -10.54
C ALA A 125 5.50 1.78 -10.07
N MET A 126 5.74 2.01 -8.77
CA MET A 126 6.88 1.54 -8.00
C MET A 126 6.37 0.55 -6.94
N TYR A 127 6.99 -0.60 -6.83
CA TYR A 127 6.66 -1.61 -5.83
C TYR A 127 7.86 -2.49 -5.46
N MET A 128 7.66 -3.43 -4.55
CA MET A 128 8.64 -4.45 -4.19
C MET A 128 8.13 -5.82 -4.67
N GLY A 129 8.83 -6.46 -5.60
CA GLY A 129 8.45 -7.76 -6.11
C GLY A 129 8.78 -8.90 -5.13
N VAL A 130 7.83 -9.81 -4.92
CA VAL A 130 8.01 -11.07 -4.17
C VAL A 130 7.72 -12.25 -5.09
N THR A 131 8.65 -13.19 -5.17
CA THR A 131 8.46 -14.41 -5.95
C THR A 131 7.91 -15.52 -5.06
N TYR A 132 6.78 -16.09 -5.46
CA TYR A 132 6.23 -17.29 -4.85
C TYR A 132 6.57 -18.50 -5.72
N THR A 133 7.01 -19.59 -5.08
CA THR A 133 7.40 -20.83 -5.76
C THR A 133 6.30 -21.88 -5.74
N GLN A 134 5.16 -21.59 -5.11
CA GLN A 134 4.01 -22.48 -5.03
C GLN A 134 2.72 -21.68 -5.11
N ASP A 135 1.69 -22.25 -5.76
CA ASP A 135 0.33 -21.73 -5.70
C ASP A 135 -0.34 -22.04 -4.36
N LYS A 136 -1.64 -21.67 -4.20
CA LYS A 136 -2.45 -21.98 -2.99
C LYS A 136 -2.59 -23.47 -2.70
N SER A 137 -2.49 -24.29 -3.73
CA SER A 137 -2.69 -25.75 -3.65
C SER A 137 -1.36 -26.49 -3.45
N GLY A 138 -0.24 -25.75 -3.38
CA GLY A 138 1.10 -26.32 -3.21
C GLY A 138 1.74 -26.75 -4.51
N ASN A 139 1.13 -26.50 -5.68
CA ASN A 139 1.72 -26.84 -6.96
C ASN A 139 2.95 -25.95 -7.23
N PRO A 140 4.04 -26.53 -7.75
CA PRO A 140 5.24 -25.76 -8.06
C PRO A 140 4.99 -24.78 -9.22
N GLY A 141 5.63 -23.63 -9.14
CA GLY A 141 5.55 -22.58 -10.15
C GLY A 141 6.38 -21.38 -9.73
N SER A 142 6.29 -20.29 -10.49
CA SER A 142 6.94 -19.04 -10.14
C SER A 142 5.98 -17.89 -10.42
N TRP A 143 5.60 -17.16 -9.38
CA TRP A 143 4.72 -16.00 -9.47
C TRP A 143 5.40 -14.80 -8.86
N LEU A 144 5.59 -13.74 -9.63
CA LEU A 144 5.98 -12.44 -9.13
C LEU A 144 4.72 -11.69 -8.71
N VAL A 145 4.65 -11.32 -7.45
CA VAL A 145 3.52 -10.60 -6.85
C VAL A 145 4.06 -9.35 -6.17
N PRO A 146 3.46 -8.17 -6.37
CA PRO A 146 3.82 -6.97 -5.64
C PRO A 146 3.64 -7.17 -4.13
N GLU A 147 4.61 -6.72 -3.35
CA GLU A 147 4.45 -6.49 -1.92
C GLU A 147 3.90 -5.08 -1.75
N THR A 148 2.77 -4.95 -1.12
CA THR A 148 1.99 -3.70 -1.09
C THR A 148 2.07 -2.95 0.24
N GLY A 149 3.05 -3.24 1.10
CA GLY A 149 3.29 -2.45 2.32
C GLY A 149 3.82 -1.05 2.03
N VAL A 150 4.64 -0.94 0.95
CA VAL A 150 5.11 0.34 0.40
C VAL A 150 5.05 0.22 -1.12
N PHE A 151 4.25 1.06 -1.76
CA PHE A 151 4.16 1.14 -3.22
C PHE A 151 3.69 2.53 -3.65
N ALA A 152 3.95 2.90 -4.89
CA ALA A 152 3.44 4.15 -5.45
C ALA A 152 2.87 3.95 -6.86
N VAL A 153 1.96 4.85 -7.27
CA VAL A 153 1.45 4.92 -8.64
C VAL A 153 1.58 6.33 -9.19
N ASN A 154 1.89 6.41 -10.47
CA ASN A 154 2.02 7.63 -11.24
C ASN A 154 0.66 7.99 -11.84
N THR A 155 0.03 9.05 -11.32
CA THR A 155 -1.29 9.51 -11.80
C THR A 155 -1.21 10.20 -13.15
N GLN A 156 -0.02 10.59 -13.59
CA GLN A 156 0.23 11.25 -14.88
C GLN A 156 0.59 10.28 -16.00
N HIS A 157 0.82 9.00 -15.67
CA HIS A 157 1.15 8.00 -16.66
C HIS A 157 -0.04 7.70 -17.58
N GLU A 158 0.18 7.56 -18.89
CA GLU A 158 -0.88 7.33 -19.89
C GLU A 158 -1.77 6.10 -19.61
N LYS A 159 -1.25 5.11 -18.92
CA LYS A 159 -1.96 3.87 -18.52
C LYS A 159 -2.61 3.95 -17.14
N PHE A 160 -2.52 5.08 -16.45
CA PHE A 160 -3.06 5.22 -15.09
C PHE A 160 -4.57 4.97 -15.03
N ASP A 161 -5.33 5.50 -15.99
CA ASP A 161 -6.78 5.29 -16.02
C ASP A 161 -7.17 3.83 -16.23
N ALA A 162 -6.43 3.10 -17.06
CA ALA A 162 -6.64 1.66 -17.26
C ALA A 162 -6.38 0.89 -15.96
N PHE A 163 -5.25 1.16 -15.30
CA PHE A 163 -4.91 0.59 -14.00
C PHE A 163 -5.96 0.89 -12.93
N ARG A 164 -6.31 2.18 -12.74
CA ARG A 164 -7.26 2.64 -11.73
C ARG A 164 -8.62 1.99 -11.89
N ASN A 165 -9.13 1.96 -13.14
CA ASN A 165 -10.44 1.40 -13.45
C ASN A 165 -10.46 -0.11 -13.21
N GLU A 166 -9.42 -0.84 -13.61
CA GLU A 166 -9.32 -2.29 -13.37
C GLU A 166 -9.19 -2.61 -11.89
N TYR A 167 -8.32 -1.90 -11.15
CA TYR A 167 -8.16 -2.08 -9.72
C TYR A 167 -9.50 -1.91 -8.98
N ARG A 168 -10.25 -0.83 -9.31
CA ARG A 168 -11.58 -0.60 -8.74
C ARG A 168 -12.59 -1.65 -9.18
N ARG A 169 -12.63 -2.01 -10.45
CA ARG A 169 -13.55 -3.00 -11.02
C ARG A 169 -13.47 -4.32 -10.26
N ARG A 170 -12.27 -4.81 -10.00
CA ARG A 170 -12.04 -6.06 -9.25
C ARG A 170 -12.75 -6.08 -7.90
N TYR A 171 -12.73 -4.99 -7.16
CA TYR A 171 -13.42 -4.91 -5.87
C TYR A 171 -14.92 -4.68 -6.00
N VAL A 172 -15.36 -3.86 -6.97
CA VAL A 172 -16.78 -3.53 -7.17
C VAL A 172 -17.55 -4.71 -7.72
N GLU A 173 -17.01 -5.41 -8.71
CA GLU A 173 -17.60 -6.56 -9.38
C GLU A 173 -17.23 -7.89 -8.69
N ARG A 174 -16.31 -7.85 -7.71
CA ARG A 174 -15.81 -9.02 -6.98
C ARG A 174 -15.16 -10.06 -7.92
N ASP A 175 -14.53 -9.57 -8.98
CA ASP A 175 -13.89 -10.39 -9.99
C ASP A 175 -12.48 -10.80 -9.54
N HIS A 176 -12.37 -12.04 -9.09
CA HIS A 176 -11.13 -12.60 -8.54
C HIS A 176 -10.86 -14.04 -8.95
N ALA A 177 -11.59 -14.57 -9.93
CA ALA A 177 -11.51 -15.97 -10.33
C ALA A 177 -10.10 -16.36 -10.86
N ASP A 178 -9.41 -15.42 -11.50
CA ASP A 178 -8.06 -15.56 -12.04
C ASP A 178 -6.96 -15.20 -11.04
N LEU A 179 -7.32 -14.70 -9.85
CA LEU A 179 -6.34 -14.32 -8.85
C LEU A 179 -5.93 -15.51 -7.98
N ARG A 180 -4.67 -15.50 -7.55
CA ARG A 180 -4.18 -16.46 -6.55
C ARG A 180 -4.98 -16.34 -5.24
N ARG A 181 -5.27 -15.09 -4.82
CA ARG A 181 -6.12 -14.74 -3.67
C ARG A 181 -6.79 -13.41 -3.94
N PHE A 182 -7.92 -13.16 -3.31
CA PHE A 182 -8.54 -11.85 -3.35
C PHE A 182 -7.94 -10.94 -2.26
N TYR A 183 -6.64 -10.67 -2.38
CA TYR A 183 -5.90 -9.77 -1.50
C TYR A 183 -5.41 -8.56 -2.31
N ASP A 184 -5.10 -7.48 -1.61
CA ASP A 184 -4.70 -6.20 -2.22
C ASP A 184 -3.49 -6.35 -3.16
N ASN A 185 -2.52 -7.14 -2.80
CA ASN A 185 -1.32 -7.39 -3.59
C ASN A 185 -1.60 -8.19 -4.88
N ASP A 186 -2.47 -9.20 -4.82
CA ASP A 186 -2.85 -9.98 -6.01
C ASP A 186 -3.70 -9.12 -6.97
N VAL A 187 -4.62 -8.29 -6.42
CA VAL A 187 -5.44 -7.35 -7.22
C VAL A 187 -4.56 -6.25 -7.85
N PHE A 188 -3.61 -5.71 -7.08
CA PHE A 188 -2.68 -4.70 -7.57
C PHE A 188 -1.83 -5.25 -8.74
N GLY A 189 -1.28 -6.44 -8.59
CA GLY A 189 -0.52 -7.11 -9.66
C GLY A 189 -1.36 -7.36 -10.91
N ALA A 190 -2.61 -7.81 -10.76
CA ALA A 190 -3.50 -8.03 -11.89
C ALA A 190 -3.83 -6.74 -12.63
N ALA A 191 -4.07 -5.64 -11.90
CA ALA A 191 -4.35 -4.35 -12.52
C ALA A 191 -3.14 -3.78 -13.28
N ILE A 192 -1.92 -3.94 -12.74
CA ILE A 192 -0.67 -3.59 -13.45
C ILE A 192 -0.52 -4.42 -14.73
N ASN A 193 -0.71 -5.73 -14.64
CA ASN A 193 -0.56 -6.61 -15.79
C ASN A 193 -1.57 -6.27 -16.92
N LEU A 194 -2.80 -5.91 -16.55
CA LEU A 194 -3.79 -5.49 -17.53
C LEU A 194 -3.44 -4.14 -18.17
N ALA A 195 -2.89 -3.21 -17.39
CA ALA A 195 -2.49 -1.91 -17.91
C ALA A 195 -1.33 -2.03 -18.92
N ASP A 196 -0.55 -3.11 -18.86
CA ASP A 196 0.59 -3.37 -19.74
C ASP A 196 1.53 -2.16 -19.82
N ALA A 197 2.05 -1.76 -18.67
CA ALA A 197 2.85 -0.56 -18.52
C ALA A 197 4.18 -0.84 -17.81
N PRO A 198 5.23 -0.05 -18.06
CA PRO A 198 6.47 -0.12 -17.32
C PRO A 198 6.24 0.07 -15.82
N VAL A 199 7.03 -0.63 -15.01
CA VAL A 199 7.01 -0.55 -13.55
C VAL A 199 8.42 -0.62 -12.99
N TYR A 200 8.65 0.05 -11.87
CA TYR A 200 9.90 -0.04 -11.14
C TYR A 200 9.80 -1.01 -9.96
N ASP A 201 10.45 -2.15 -10.08
CA ASP A 201 10.58 -3.10 -8.98
C ASP A 201 11.82 -2.74 -8.14
N LEU A 202 11.63 -2.22 -6.94
CA LEU A 202 12.71 -1.87 -6.00
C LEU A 202 13.58 -3.07 -5.62
N CYS A 203 13.11 -4.30 -5.86
CA CYS A 203 13.84 -5.54 -5.62
C CYS A 203 14.51 -6.08 -6.89
N GLU A 204 14.54 -5.34 -7.98
CA GLU A 204 15.25 -5.71 -9.19
C GLU A 204 16.74 -5.91 -8.89
N GLY A 205 17.29 -7.05 -9.31
CA GLY A 205 18.68 -7.40 -9.04
C GLY A 205 18.94 -8.09 -7.68
N PHE A 206 17.97 -8.18 -6.79
CA PHE A 206 18.09 -8.98 -5.59
C PHE A 206 17.61 -10.42 -5.81
N ALA A 207 18.29 -11.38 -5.15
CA ALA A 207 17.83 -12.77 -5.19
C ALA A 207 16.46 -12.89 -4.49
N LYS A 208 15.44 -13.29 -5.23
CA LYS A 208 14.09 -13.56 -4.71
C LYS A 208 14.01 -15.04 -4.30
N PRO A 209 13.27 -15.45 -3.27
CA PRO A 209 12.18 -14.74 -2.62
C PRO A 209 12.53 -14.16 -1.24
N TYR A 210 12.15 -12.91 -0.99
CA TYR A 210 12.14 -12.37 0.35
C TYR A 210 10.72 -12.29 0.88
N LYS A 211 10.46 -12.84 2.06
CA LYS A 211 9.16 -12.64 2.74
C LYS A 211 8.95 -11.19 3.17
N THR A 212 10.04 -10.48 3.42
CA THR A 212 10.09 -9.07 3.82
C THR A 212 11.08 -8.34 2.91
N PRO A 213 10.66 -7.89 1.73
CA PRO A 213 11.59 -7.31 0.76
C PRO A 213 12.11 -5.91 1.15
N LEU A 214 11.36 -5.12 1.92
CA LEU A 214 11.72 -3.74 2.24
C LEU A 214 13.15 -3.56 2.76
N PRO A 215 13.69 -4.38 3.70
CA PRO A 215 15.06 -4.23 4.17
C PRO A 215 16.14 -4.40 3.10
N HIS A 216 15.78 -4.95 1.94
CA HIS A 216 16.70 -5.19 0.82
C HIS A 216 16.57 -4.12 -0.28
N THR A 217 15.83 -3.06 -0.04
CA THR A 217 15.65 -1.92 -0.95
C THR A 217 16.33 -0.68 -0.41
N VAL A 218 16.50 0.34 -1.25
CA VAL A 218 17.00 1.65 -0.82
C VAL A 218 16.12 2.27 0.28
N LEU A 219 14.82 2.00 0.29
CA LEU A 219 13.89 2.48 1.31
C LEU A 219 14.06 1.76 2.65
N GLY A 220 14.59 0.55 2.67
CA GLY A 220 14.84 -0.21 3.91
C GLY A 220 15.89 0.39 4.82
N GLU A 221 16.71 1.33 4.35
CA GLU A 221 17.60 2.11 5.20
C GLU A 221 16.83 3.10 6.10
N TYR A 222 15.64 3.49 5.68
CA TYR A 222 14.84 4.56 6.30
C TYR A 222 13.55 4.06 6.93
N LEU A 223 13.00 2.96 6.41
CA LEU A 223 11.68 2.45 6.78
C LEU A 223 11.77 1.00 7.29
N ILE A 224 10.96 0.67 8.30
CA ILE A 224 10.72 -0.70 8.75
C ILE A 224 9.24 -1.03 8.57
N HIS A 225 8.94 -2.21 8.03
CA HIS A 225 7.59 -2.75 7.93
C HIS A 225 7.43 -3.89 8.96
N TYR A 226 6.67 -3.64 10.03
CA TYR A 226 6.51 -4.59 11.14
C TYR A 226 5.62 -5.80 10.80
N LYS A 227 4.89 -5.78 9.69
CA LYS A 227 4.03 -6.89 9.19
C LYS A 227 3.07 -7.44 10.25
N ALA A 228 2.27 -6.54 10.82
CA ALA A 228 1.31 -6.85 11.87
C ALA A 228 1.92 -7.39 13.18
N LYS A 229 3.24 -7.28 13.37
CA LYS A 229 3.86 -7.56 14.65
C LYS A 229 3.72 -6.35 15.56
N HIS A 230 3.23 -6.61 16.74
CA HIS A 230 2.70 -5.56 17.62
C HIS A 230 3.79 -4.83 18.42
N SER A 231 5.06 -5.20 18.24
CA SER A 231 6.15 -4.51 18.89
C SER A 231 7.47 -4.67 18.15
N LYS A 232 8.39 -3.73 18.38
CA LYS A 232 9.77 -3.80 17.90
C LYS A 232 10.48 -5.07 18.40
N ALA A 233 10.16 -5.52 19.62
CA ALA A 233 10.72 -6.73 20.22
C ALA A 233 10.28 -8.00 19.49
N GLU A 234 9.01 -8.11 19.11
CA GLU A 234 8.49 -9.25 18.34
C GLU A 234 9.10 -9.29 16.93
N TYR A 235 9.30 -8.13 16.30
CA TYR A 235 9.94 -8.05 14.99
C TYR A 235 11.41 -8.51 15.04
N GLN A 236 12.15 -8.10 16.08
CA GLN A 236 13.56 -8.47 16.26
C GLN A 236 13.77 -9.95 16.62
N ALA A 237 12.79 -10.58 17.25
CA ALA A 237 12.86 -12.01 17.61
C ALA A 237 12.72 -12.95 16.39
N ASP A 238 12.25 -12.44 15.24
CA ASP A 238 12.00 -13.22 14.02
C ASP A 238 13.05 -12.98 12.91
N GLN A 239 14.07 -12.16 13.16
CA GLN A 239 15.22 -11.95 12.29
C GLN A 239 16.45 -12.77 12.72
#